data_78e2eca3ef4752e63745df0db4175cda
#
_entry.id   78e2eca3ef4752e63745df0db4175cda
#
_cell.length_a   1.000
_cell.length_b   1.000
_cell.length_c   1.000
_cell.angle_alpha   90.00
_cell.angle_beta   90.00
_cell.angle_gamma   90.00
#
_symmetry.space_group_name_H-M   'P 1'
#
loop_
_entity.id
_entity.type
_entity.pdbx_description
1 polymer ?
#
loop_
_entity_poly.entity_id
_entity_poly.type
_entity_poly.pdbx_seq_one_letter_code
_entity_poly.pdbx_strand_id
1 'polypeptide(L)'
;MTAITDLETPAVTVHLDVMEDNIRRVQAHLDRHRIANRPHIKTHKIPAIGKMQMAAGAVGITCQKLGEVEVFADAGVADDVLLTYNILGPAKTERLMALARRVPRLAVVLDNDVVARELSEAARRAQHDLPFLIECDTGFRRTGVQSPDEALALARQATARPGLRFRGLMTFPNRDPDTREFFERALPLFERAGLPVEVVSGGGTPALATVDRFPMLTEHRAGTCVYNDAMVVSSGTATWDQCAMRVRATVVSRPTDDRGVLDAGSKVLTSDLYHMKGYGHVLEYPEAQVAHLSEEHAVVDFGACAERPKVGEVVSVVPNHCCVVTNMVDEIYGVRGGAVEVVWPVAARGRVR
;
A
#
# COMPACT_ATOMS: atom_id res chain seq x y z
N MET A 1 -11.58 -26.26 -13.43
CA MET A 1 -10.61 -25.24 -12.97
C MET A 1 -9.49 -25.18 -14.00
N THR A 2 -9.12 -24.00 -14.44
CA THR A 2 -8.01 -23.79 -15.38
C THR A 2 -6.70 -24.07 -14.65
N ALA A 3 -5.80 -24.87 -15.23
CA ALA A 3 -4.48 -25.06 -14.64
C ALA A 3 -3.65 -23.76 -14.77
N ILE A 4 -2.77 -23.52 -13.82
CA ILE A 4 -1.87 -22.35 -13.90
C ILE A 4 -0.98 -22.40 -15.15
N THR A 5 -0.70 -23.63 -15.64
CA THR A 5 0.08 -23.86 -16.89
C THR A 5 -0.65 -23.45 -18.15
N ASP A 6 -1.98 -23.32 -18.10
CA ASP A 6 -2.83 -22.98 -19.24
C ASP A 6 -3.06 -21.47 -19.35
N LEU A 7 -2.55 -20.68 -18.39
CA LEU A 7 -2.61 -19.22 -18.47
C LEU A 7 -1.69 -18.70 -19.57
N GLU A 8 -2.24 -17.85 -20.43
CA GLU A 8 -1.45 -17.08 -21.40
C GLU A 8 -0.53 -16.11 -20.66
N THR A 9 0.74 -16.03 -21.07
CA THR A 9 1.71 -15.10 -20.49
C THR A 9 1.78 -13.80 -21.31
N PRO A 10 2.13 -12.65 -20.68
CA PRO A 10 2.42 -12.51 -19.25
C PRO A 10 1.15 -12.53 -18.40
N ALA A 11 1.18 -13.21 -17.26
CA ALA A 11 0.04 -13.27 -16.34
C ALA A 11 0.45 -12.91 -14.90
N VAL A 12 -0.31 -12.04 -14.24
CA VAL A 12 -0.11 -11.71 -12.85
C VAL A 12 -0.91 -12.66 -11.98
N THR A 13 -0.20 -13.46 -11.19
CA THR A 13 -0.78 -14.45 -10.28
C THR A 13 -0.56 -14.08 -8.83
N VAL A 14 -1.50 -14.47 -7.96
CA VAL A 14 -1.37 -14.38 -6.50
C VAL A 14 -1.59 -15.75 -5.90
N HIS A 15 -0.58 -16.27 -5.22
CA HIS A 15 -0.66 -17.55 -4.51
C HIS A 15 -1.49 -17.36 -3.24
N LEU A 16 -2.70 -17.92 -3.24
CA LEU A 16 -3.74 -17.65 -2.22
C LEU A 16 -3.29 -18.08 -0.83
N ASP A 17 -2.71 -19.27 -0.67
CA ASP A 17 -2.23 -19.76 0.62
C ASP A 17 -1.20 -18.80 1.24
N VAL A 18 -0.28 -18.28 0.42
CA VAL A 18 0.76 -17.33 0.85
C VAL A 18 0.15 -15.98 1.21
N MET A 19 -0.78 -15.47 0.39
CA MET A 19 -1.46 -14.20 0.66
C MET A 19 -2.29 -14.26 1.95
N GLU A 20 -3.07 -15.32 2.13
CA GLU A 20 -3.90 -15.51 3.32
C GLU A 20 -3.03 -15.65 4.57
N ASP A 21 -1.90 -16.36 4.48
CA ASP A 21 -0.94 -16.46 5.57
C ASP A 21 -0.31 -15.10 5.90
N ASN A 22 0.05 -14.32 4.89
CA ASN A 22 0.53 -12.96 5.08
C ASN A 22 -0.48 -12.09 5.83
N ILE A 23 -1.77 -12.14 5.45
CA ILE A 23 -2.84 -11.39 6.13
C ILE A 23 -2.93 -11.81 7.60
N ARG A 24 -3.01 -13.12 7.89
CA ARG A 24 -3.11 -13.65 9.27
C ARG A 24 -1.89 -13.26 10.11
N ARG A 25 -0.69 -13.41 9.55
CA ARG A 25 0.57 -13.14 10.24
C ARG A 25 0.72 -11.67 10.61
N VAL A 26 0.39 -10.74 9.70
CA VAL A 26 0.44 -9.31 9.98
C VAL A 26 -0.58 -8.93 11.05
N GLN A 27 -1.81 -9.43 10.98
CA GLN A 27 -2.82 -9.18 12.00
C GLN A 27 -2.35 -9.67 13.36
N ALA A 28 -1.95 -10.93 13.48
CA ALA A 28 -1.47 -11.50 14.74
C ALA A 28 -0.21 -10.81 15.29
N HIS A 29 0.65 -10.28 14.39
CA HIS A 29 1.82 -9.51 14.80
C HIS A 29 1.41 -8.19 15.46
N LEU A 30 0.52 -7.43 14.84
CA LEU A 30 0.04 -6.16 15.37
C LEU A 30 -0.78 -6.34 16.65
N ASP A 31 -1.61 -7.39 16.74
CA ASP A 31 -2.40 -7.71 17.94
C ASP A 31 -1.49 -7.96 19.15
N ARG A 32 -0.37 -8.68 18.99
CA ARG A 32 0.63 -8.90 20.05
C ARG A 32 1.20 -7.59 20.60
N HIS A 33 1.32 -6.56 19.75
CA HIS A 33 1.78 -5.24 20.13
C HIS A 33 0.66 -4.29 20.55
N ARG A 34 -0.61 -4.76 20.53
CA ARG A 34 -1.81 -3.94 20.84
C ARG A 34 -1.95 -2.72 19.92
N ILE A 35 -1.53 -2.86 18.68
CA ILE A 35 -1.62 -1.83 17.63
C ILE A 35 -2.67 -2.29 16.64
N ALA A 36 -3.66 -1.44 16.36
CA ALA A 36 -4.71 -1.77 15.41
C ALA A 36 -4.16 -1.88 13.98
N ASN A 37 -4.62 -2.89 13.24
CA ASN A 37 -4.29 -3.02 11.82
C ASN A 37 -5.29 -2.23 10.98
N ARG A 38 -4.81 -1.26 10.19
CA ARG A 38 -5.58 -0.52 9.19
C ARG A 38 -4.91 -0.63 7.83
N PRO A 39 -5.03 -1.77 7.13
CA PRO A 39 -4.28 -2.05 5.91
C PRO A 39 -4.49 -0.99 4.83
N HIS A 40 -3.42 -0.71 4.06
CA HIS A 40 -3.48 0.20 2.94
C HIS A 40 -3.88 -0.55 1.66
N ILE A 41 -5.10 -0.32 1.16
CA ILE A 41 -5.66 -1.06 0.03
C ILE A 41 -5.07 -0.68 -1.34
N LYS A 42 -4.31 0.42 -1.44
CA LYS A 42 -3.69 0.86 -2.70
C LYS A 42 -2.77 -0.20 -3.32
N THR A 43 -2.30 -1.16 -2.52
CA THR A 43 -1.44 -2.25 -3.00
C THR A 43 -2.20 -3.21 -3.89
N HIS A 44 -3.37 -3.66 -3.47
CA HIS A 44 -4.14 -4.65 -4.23
C HIS A 44 -5.31 -4.04 -5.03
N LYS A 45 -5.94 -2.98 -4.55
CA LYS A 45 -7.08 -2.30 -5.24
C LYS A 45 -8.26 -3.24 -5.56
N ILE A 46 -8.37 -4.35 -4.83
CA ILE A 46 -9.35 -5.43 -5.01
C ILE A 46 -10.22 -5.54 -3.75
N PRO A 47 -11.53 -5.22 -3.84
CA PRO A 47 -12.43 -5.27 -2.69
C PRO A 47 -12.51 -6.63 -1.99
N ALA A 48 -12.43 -7.73 -2.72
CA ALA A 48 -12.44 -9.08 -2.13
C ALA A 48 -11.29 -9.28 -1.13
N ILE A 49 -10.08 -8.82 -1.47
CA ILE A 49 -8.91 -8.90 -0.57
C ILE A 49 -9.10 -7.97 0.63
N GLY A 50 -9.66 -6.77 0.43
CA GLY A 50 -10.02 -5.87 1.53
C GLY A 50 -10.98 -6.53 2.52
N LYS A 51 -11.99 -7.29 2.03
CA LYS A 51 -12.90 -8.07 2.89
C LYS A 51 -12.17 -9.16 3.68
N MET A 52 -11.18 -9.84 3.07
CA MET A 52 -10.35 -10.82 3.79
C MET A 52 -9.55 -10.16 4.93
N GLN A 53 -8.99 -8.98 4.70
CA GLN A 53 -8.27 -8.22 5.73
C GLN A 53 -9.20 -7.76 6.86
N MET A 54 -10.41 -7.29 6.54
CA MET A 54 -11.42 -6.95 7.54
C MET A 54 -11.84 -8.18 8.35
N ALA A 55 -12.08 -9.33 7.71
CA ALA A 55 -12.42 -10.59 8.39
C ALA A 55 -11.29 -11.11 9.29
N ALA A 56 -10.04 -10.79 8.98
CA ALA A 56 -8.88 -11.14 9.80
C ALA A 56 -8.73 -10.26 11.06
N GLY A 57 -9.48 -9.15 11.20
CA GLY A 57 -9.48 -8.30 12.39
C GLY A 57 -9.01 -6.86 12.15
N ALA A 58 -8.85 -6.42 10.90
CA ALA A 58 -8.54 -5.02 10.61
C ALA A 58 -9.66 -4.10 11.13
N VAL A 59 -9.29 -2.94 11.72
CA VAL A 59 -10.26 -1.98 12.29
C VAL A 59 -10.93 -1.09 11.24
N GLY A 60 -10.44 -1.11 10.03
CA GLY A 60 -10.85 -0.30 8.90
C GLY A 60 -9.80 -0.39 7.80
N ILE A 61 -9.89 0.43 6.78
CA ILE A 61 -8.95 0.47 5.66
C ILE A 61 -8.32 1.85 5.48
N THR A 62 -7.17 1.89 4.85
CA THR A 62 -6.55 3.13 4.36
C THR A 62 -6.66 3.19 2.85
N CYS A 63 -7.18 4.31 2.34
CA CYS A 63 -7.20 4.64 0.91
C CYS A 63 -6.26 5.82 0.62
N GLN A 64 -5.71 5.86 -0.59
CA GLN A 64 -4.86 6.97 -1.02
C GLN A 64 -5.63 8.01 -1.82
N LYS A 65 -6.69 7.63 -2.51
CA LYS A 65 -7.46 8.47 -3.44
C LYS A 65 -8.97 8.30 -3.25
N LEU A 66 -9.74 9.36 -3.58
CA LEU A 66 -11.19 9.34 -3.52
C LEU A 66 -11.79 8.20 -4.34
N GLY A 67 -11.26 7.96 -5.55
CA GLY A 67 -11.74 6.88 -6.39
C GLY A 67 -11.52 5.48 -5.81
N GLU A 68 -10.53 5.29 -4.93
CA GLU A 68 -10.39 4.06 -4.16
C GLU A 68 -11.48 3.97 -3.10
N VAL A 69 -11.75 5.07 -2.35
CA VAL A 69 -12.84 5.09 -1.36
C VAL A 69 -14.18 4.77 -2.01
N GLU A 70 -14.47 5.34 -3.19
CA GLU A 70 -15.71 5.07 -3.95
C GLU A 70 -15.88 3.56 -4.20
N VAL A 71 -14.88 2.92 -4.81
CA VAL A 71 -14.92 1.50 -5.16
C VAL A 71 -15.09 0.61 -3.93
N PHE A 72 -14.35 0.89 -2.85
CA PHE A 72 -14.40 0.07 -1.64
C PHE A 72 -15.67 0.31 -0.82
N ALA A 73 -16.23 1.52 -0.85
CA ALA A 73 -17.54 1.83 -0.26
C ALA A 73 -18.68 1.16 -1.03
N ASP A 74 -18.64 1.21 -2.39
CA ASP A 74 -19.64 0.51 -3.23
C ASP A 74 -19.65 -1.00 -2.99
N ALA A 75 -18.49 -1.57 -2.70
CA ALA A 75 -18.35 -2.99 -2.39
C ALA A 75 -18.66 -3.34 -0.92
N GLY A 76 -18.95 -2.36 -0.05
CA GLY A 76 -19.25 -2.59 1.37
C GLY A 76 -18.08 -3.24 2.12
N VAL A 77 -16.84 -2.76 1.90
CA VAL A 77 -15.65 -3.38 2.51
C VAL A 77 -15.46 -2.93 3.95
N ALA A 78 -15.61 -1.64 4.23
CA ALA A 78 -15.40 -1.08 5.57
C ALA A 78 -16.22 0.17 5.82
N ASP A 79 -16.68 0.34 7.06
CA ASP A 79 -17.34 1.54 7.57
C ASP A 79 -16.36 2.58 8.14
N ASP A 80 -15.10 2.20 8.27
CA ASP A 80 -14.02 3.03 8.80
C ASP A 80 -12.89 3.15 7.78
N VAL A 81 -12.73 4.36 7.22
CA VAL A 81 -11.77 4.65 6.15
C VAL A 81 -10.92 5.86 6.53
N LEU A 82 -9.61 5.71 6.45
CA LEU A 82 -8.66 6.82 6.50
C LEU A 82 -8.17 7.14 5.10
N LEU A 83 -8.49 8.34 4.59
CA LEU A 83 -8.00 8.84 3.31
C LEU A 83 -6.73 9.67 3.53
N THR A 84 -5.57 9.11 3.16
CA THR A 84 -4.26 9.68 3.43
C THR A 84 -3.73 10.55 2.28
N TYR A 85 -4.49 11.58 1.93
CA TYR A 85 -4.13 12.52 0.88
C TYR A 85 -4.75 13.90 1.11
N ASN A 86 -4.01 14.97 0.81
CA ASN A 86 -4.53 16.33 0.83
C ASN A 86 -5.58 16.52 -0.27
N ILE A 87 -6.83 16.78 0.11
CA ILE A 87 -7.93 16.97 -0.83
C ILE A 87 -8.15 18.46 -1.07
N LEU A 88 -7.95 18.89 -2.31
CA LEU A 88 -8.03 20.27 -2.76
C LEU A 88 -8.90 20.42 -4.00
N GLY A 89 -9.59 21.53 -4.06
CA GLY A 89 -10.45 21.93 -5.17
C GLY A 89 -11.91 21.50 -5.04
N PRO A 90 -12.85 22.28 -5.56
CA PRO A 90 -14.28 22.13 -5.35
C PRO A 90 -14.80 20.72 -5.73
N ALA A 91 -14.41 20.22 -6.90
CA ALA A 91 -14.88 18.92 -7.38
C ALA A 91 -14.45 17.76 -6.46
N LYS A 92 -13.25 17.81 -5.88
CA LYS A 92 -12.77 16.77 -4.96
C LYS A 92 -13.41 16.89 -3.58
N THR A 93 -13.56 18.10 -3.06
CA THR A 93 -14.19 18.30 -1.75
C THR A 93 -15.67 17.96 -1.76
N GLU A 94 -16.41 18.21 -2.88
CA GLU A 94 -17.79 17.77 -3.07
C GLU A 94 -17.90 16.24 -3.11
N ARG A 95 -17.03 15.56 -3.86
CA ARG A 95 -16.93 14.08 -3.87
C ARG A 95 -16.64 13.53 -2.48
N LEU A 96 -15.69 14.15 -1.76
CA LEU A 96 -15.38 13.76 -0.39
C LEU A 96 -16.60 13.85 0.53
N MET A 97 -17.37 14.93 0.45
CA MET A 97 -18.59 15.09 1.25
C MET A 97 -19.67 14.08 0.88
N ALA A 98 -19.80 13.74 -0.39
CA ALA A 98 -20.71 12.67 -0.83
C ALA A 98 -20.30 11.30 -0.24
N LEU A 99 -19.00 11.02 -0.19
CA LEU A 99 -18.46 9.80 0.43
C LEU A 99 -18.63 9.81 1.95
N ALA A 100 -18.41 10.94 2.63
CA ALA A 100 -18.56 11.06 4.07
C ALA A 100 -20.00 10.78 4.56
N ARG A 101 -21.00 11.00 3.71
CA ARG A 101 -22.38 10.58 4.01
C ARG A 101 -22.62 9.07 3.87
N ARG A 102 -21.77 8.38 3.13
CA ARG A 102 -21.89 6.94 2.83
C ARG A 102 -20.99 6.08 3.69
N VAL A 103 -19.87 6.62 4.12
CA VAL A 103 -18.87 5.94 4.95
C VAL A 103 -18.91 6.56 6.34
N PRO A 104 -19.52 5.90 7.35
CA PRO A 104 -19.84 6.49 8.64
C PRO A 104 -18.62 7.05 9.41
N ARG A 105 -17.44 6.43 9.24
CA ARG A 105 -16.20 6.84 9.91
C ARG A 105 -15.11 7.18 8.88
N LEU A 106 -15.45 8.07 7.92
CA LEU A 106 -14.46 8.60 6.99
C LEU A 106 -13.65 9.71 7.67
N ALA A 107 -12.35 9.54 7.73
CA ALA A 107 -11.41 10.56 8.18
C ALA A 107 -10.41 10.90 7.07
N VAL A 108 -9.88 12.11 7.11
CA VAL A 108 -8.88 12.61 6.15
C VAL A 108 -7.61 13.06 6.86
N VAL A 109 -6.55 13.30 6.10
CA VAL A 109 -5.34 13.98 6.61
C VAL A 109 -5.23 15.38 6.02
N LEU A 110 -4.54 16.25 6.73
CA LEU A 110 -4.12 17.56 6.24
C LEU A 110 -2.78 17.96 6.85
N ASP A 111 -2.01 18.77 6.14
CA ASP A 111 -0.70 19.28 6.56
C ASP A 111 -0.53 20.80 6.38
N ASN A 112 -1.60 21.49 5.97
CA ASN A 112 -1.54 22.94 5.76
C ASN A 112 -2.93 23.59 5.87
N ASP A 113 -2.92 24.92 6.10
CA ASP A 113 -4.15 25.70 6.32
C ASP A 113 -5.02 25.85 5.07
N VAL A 114 -4.46 25.77 3.88
CA VAL A 114 -5.24 25.86 2.63
C VAL A 114 -6.18 24.67 2.53
N VAL A 115 -5.66 23.47 2.78
CA VAL A 115 -6.48 22.24 2.83
C VAL A 115 -7.52 22.32 3.94
N ALA A 116 -7.12 22.75 5.15
CA ALA A 116 -8.04 22.88 6.28
C ALA A 116 -9.22 23.81 5.97
N ARG A 117 -8.95 24.95 5.32
CA ARG A 117 -9.98 25.92 4.92
C ARG A 117 -10.96 25.33 3.90
N GLU A 118 -10.45 24.72 2.82
CA GLU A 118 -11.31 24.15 1.80
C GLU A 118 -12.17 22.99 2.33
N LEU A 119 -11.60 22.13 3.17
CA LEU A 119 -12.33 21.05 3.83
C LEU A 119 -13.41 21.58 4.77
N SER A 120 -13.10 22.62 5.58
CA SER A 120 -14.08 23.28 6.46
C SER A 120 -15.24 23.87 5.68
N GLU A 121 -14.97 24.60 4.59
CA GLU A 121 -16.01 25.18 3.76
C GLU A 121 -16.93 24.11 3.14
N ALA A 122 -16.34 22.99 2.66
CA ALA A 122 -17.10 21.88 2.13
C ALA A 122 -17.93 21.19 3.22
N ALA A 123 -17.35 20.90 4.37
CA ALA A 123 -18.02 20.27 5.52
C ALA A 123 -19.19 21.14 6.02
N ARG A 124 -18.98 22.45 6.15
CA ARG A 124 -20.04 23.41 6.52
C ARG A 124 -21.19 23.43 5.53
N ARG A 125 -20.89 23.48 4.21
CA ARG A 125 -21.95 23.42 3.16
C ARG A 125 -22.70 22.10 3.21
N ALA A 126 -21.99 21.01 3.48
CA ALA A 126 -22.57 19.66 3.57
C ALA A 126 -23.30 19.40 4.91
N GLN A 127 -23.18 20.30 5.90
CA GLN A 127 -23.66 20.11 7.28
C GLN A 127 -23.16 18.77 7.88
N HIS A 128 -21.85 18.48 7.69
CA HIS A 128 -21.24 17.24 8.10
C HIS A 128 -19.93 17.51 8.85
N ASP A 129 -19.73 16.87 9.99
CA ASP A 129 -18.46 16.95 10.72
C ASP A 129 -17.45 15.97 10.12
N LEU A 130 -16.37 16.51 9.58
CA LEU A 130 -15.30 15.74 8.96
C LEU A 130 -14.15 15.52 9.94
N PRO A 131 -13.91 14.27 10.38
CA PRO A 131 -12.76 13.93 11.19
C PRO A 131 -11.45 14.09 10.40
N PHE A 132 -10.41 14.65 11.06
CA PHE A 132 -9.11 14.80 10.42
C PHE A 132 -7.94 14.46 11.35
N LEU A 133 -6.81 14.06 10.74
CA LEU A 133 -5.51 13.92 11.38
C LEU A 133 -4.53 14.91 10.75
N ILE A 134 -3.56 15.38 11.54
CA ILE A 134 -2.43 16.15 10.99
C ILE A 134 -1.39 15.17 10.46
N GLU A 135 -0.98 15.32 9.20
CA GLU A 135 0.15 14.60 8.65
C GLU A 135 1.45 15.27 9.11
N CYS A 136 2.36 14.46 9.67
CA CYS A 136 3.66 14.87 10.19
C CYS A 136 4.77 14.24 9.37
N ASP A 137 5.72 15.04 8.90
CA ASP A 137 6.94 14.54 8.27
C ASP A 137 7.97 14.18 9.34
N THR A 138 8.24 12.91 9.47
CA THR A 138 9.26 12.39 10.38
C THR A 138 10.49 11.89 9.61
N GLY A 139 10.97 12.72 8.68
CA GLY A 139 12.23 12.53 7.96
C GLY A 139 12.12 11.92 6.56
N PHE A 140 10.90 11.71 6.03
CA PHE A 140 10.73 11.22 4.66
C PHE A 140 10.79 12.32 3.59
N ARG A 141 10.50 13.56 4.00
CA ARG A 141 10.57 14.76 3.16
C ARG A 141 9.66 14.71 1.93
N ARG A 142 8.39 14.32 2.18
CA ARG A 142 7.37 14.26 1.13
C ARG A 142 6.23 15.24 1.39
N THR A 143 5.44 14.99 2.42
CA THR A 143 4.29 15.77 2.89
C THR A 143 4.31 15.77 4.42
N GLY A 144 3.63 16.71 5.03
CA GLY A 144 3.50 16.80 6.47
C GLY A 144 4.19 18.02 7.09
N VAL A 145 3.70 18.43 8.24
CA VAL A 145 4.32 19.50 9.06
C VAL A 145 5.66 19.03 9.62
N GLN A 146 6.59 19.97 9.79
CA GLN A 146 8.00 19.65 10.04
C GLN A 146 8.35 19.58 11.55
N SER A 147 7.47 20.06 12.41
CA SER A 147 7.72 20.08 13.86
C SER A 147 6.45 19.82 14.68
N PRO A 148 6.59 19.35 15.94
CA PRO A 148 5.48 19.24 16.88
C PRO A 148 4.73 20.56 17.11
N ASP A 149 5.44 21.69 17.13
CA ASP A 149 4.83 23.01 17.33
C ASP A 149 3.97 23.43 16.13
N GLU A 150 4.44 23.17 14.89
CA GLU A 150 3.64 23.36 13.68
C GLU A 150 2.42 22.44 13.66
N ALA A 151 2.57 21.18 14.09
CA ALA A 151 1.47 20.23 14.18
C ALA A 151 0.38 20.75 15.13
N LEU A 152 0.76 21.23 16.32
CA LEU A 152 -0.18 21.81 17.28
C LEU A 152 -0.82 23.09 16.75
N ALA A 153 -0.04 23.99 16.16
CA ALA A 153 -0.55 25.25 15.60
C ALA A 153 -1.62 24.97 14.53
N LEU A 154 -1.32 24.08 13.58
CA LEU A 154 -2.27 23.69 12.52
C LEU A 154 -3.49 22.97 13.08
N ALA A 155 -3.34 22.07 14.06
CA ALA A 155 -4.45 21.37 14.70
C ALA A 155 -5.41 22.35 15.37
N ARG A 156 -4.89 23.35 16.10
CA ARG A 156 -5.71 24.42 16.73
C ARG A 156 -6.45 25.25 15.69
N GLN A 157 -5.75 25.69 14.64
CA GLN A 157 -6.36 26.47 13.57
C GLN A 157 -7.46 25.69 12.85
N ALA A 158 -7.22 24.42 12.53
CA ALA A 158 -8.18 23.58 11.85
C ALA A 158 -9.38 23.25 12.75
N THR A 159 -9.17 22.96 14.04
CA THR A 159 -10.25 22.65 15.00
C THR A 159 -11.14 23.87 15.27
N ALA A 160 -10.60 25.09 15.19
CA ALA A 160 -11.40 26.31 15.32
C ALA A 160 -12.32 26.57 14.11
N ARG A 161 -12.14 25.83 13.01
CA ARG A 161 -12.96 25.95 11.80
C ARG A 161 -14.20 25.07 11.91
N PRO A 162 -15.38 25.56 11.49
CA PRO A 162 -16.62 24.78 11.56
C PRO A 162 -16.56 23.54 10.65
N GLY A 163 -17.13 22.43 11.14
CA GLY A 163 -17.23 21.18 10.39
C GLY A 163 -15.94 20.36 10.35
N LEU A 164 -14.90 20.73 11.09
CA LEU A 164 -13.69 19.93 11.25
C LEU A 164 -13.54 19.42 12.68
N ARG A 165 -13.21 18.12 12.83
CA ARG A 165 -13.00 17.47 14.12
C ARG A 165 -11.64 16.80 14.18
N PHE A 166 -10.74 17.34 15.01
CA PHE A 166 -9.42 16.76 15.23
C PHE A 166 -9.53 15.37 15.87
N ARG A 167 -8.79 14.41 15.36
CA ARG A 167 -8.69 13.06 15.91
C ARG A 167 -7.28 12.64 16.26
N GLY A 168 -6.27 13.24 15.66
CA GLY A 168 -4.92 12.80 15.95
C GLY A 168 -3.87 13.15 14.92
N LEU A 169 -2.81 12.37 14.93
CA LEU A 169 -1.61 12.59 14.15
C LEU A 169 -1.34 11.40 13.23
N MET A 170 -0.76 11.66 12.07
CA MET A 170 -0.38 10.63 11.11
C MET A 170 1.04 10.87 10.60
N THR A 171 1.81 9.80 10.43
CA THR A 171 3.11 9.87 9.73
C THR A 171 3.33 8.71 8.77
N PHE A 172 4.23 8.89 7.80
CA PHE A 172 4.72 7.83 6.92
C PHE A 172 6.11 8.19 6.36
N PRO A 173 7.03 7.22 6.31
CA PRO A 173 7.04 5.96 7.06
C PRO A 173 7.47 6.18 8.52
N ASN A 174 7.38 5.13 9.35
CA ASN A 174 8.03 5.19 10.65
C ASN A 174 9.54 5.02 10.48
N ARG A 175 10.31 5.96 11.03
CA ARG A 175 11.76 5.96 11.04
C ARG A 175 12.26 6.15 12.47
N ASP A 176 13.08 5.24 12.95
CA ASP A 176 13.75 5.38 14.24
C ASP A 176 15.13 6.04 14.01
N PRO A 177 15.50 7.08 14.76
CA PRO A 177 14.78 7.67 15.89
C PRO A 177 13.75 8.77 15.52
N ASP A 178 13.77 9.30 14.30
CA ASP A 178 13.05 10.54 13.92
C ASP A 178 11.56 10.51 14.30
N THR A 179 10.86 9.42 13.98
CA THR A 179 9.43 9.29 14.30
C THR A 179 9.19 9.23 15.80
N ARG A 180 10.02 8.49 16.54
CA ARG A 180 9.89 8.35 17.98
C ARG A 180 10.10 9.70 18.67
N GLU A 181 11.19 10.39 18.36
CA GLU A 181 11.51 11.69 18.93
C GLU A 181 10.46 12.76 18.62
N PHE A 182 9.90 12.74 17.41
CA PHE A 182 8.81 13.65 17.04
C PHE A 182 7.59 13.43 17.95
N PHE A 183 7.13 12.19 18.12
CA PHE A 183 5.93 11.92 18.91
C PHE A 183 6.15 12.02 20.42
N GLU A 184 7.34 11.69 20.94
CA GLU A 184 7.70 11.92 22.35
C GLU A 184 7.61 13.40 22.74
N ARG A 185 7.86 14.31 21.79
CA ARG A 185 7.68 15.76 21.98
C ARG A 185 6.24 16.21 21.70
N ALA A 186 5.62 15.68 20.64
CA ALA A 186 4.30 16.11 20.21
C ALA A 186 3.20 15.74 21.22
N LEU A 187 3.15 14.48 21.67
CA LEU A 187 2.04 14.02 22.51
C LEU A 187 1.88 14.81 23.82
N PRO A 188 2.93 15.06 24.63
CA PRO A 188 2.80 15.92 25.81
C PRO A 188 2.45 17.37 25.48
N LEU A 189 2.85 17.86 24.30
CA LEU A 189 2.51 19.21 23.85
C LEU A 189 1.01 19.34 23.57
N PHE A 190 0.43 18.36 22.88
CA PHE A 190 -1.01 18.30 22.61
C PHE A 190 -1.84 18.11 23.88
N GLU A 191 -1.39 17.29 24.81
CA GLU A 191 -2.05 17.08 26.11
C GLU A 191 -2.13 18.38 26.91
N ARG A 192 -0.98 19.09 27.08
CA ARG A 192 -0.95 20.40 27.75
C ARG A 192 -1.80 21.44 27.05
N ALA A 193 -2.04 21.30 25.76
CA ALA A 193 -2.85 22.21 24.97
C ALA A 193 -4.36 21.93 25.07
N GLY A 194 -4.78 20.85 25.75
CA GLY A 194 -6.18 20.42 25.85
C GLY A 194 -6.73 19.88 24.53
N LEU A 195 -5.86 19.38 23.63
CA LEU A 195 -6.21 18.78 22.33
C LEU A 195 -5.83 17.29 22.38
N PRO A 196 -6.68 16.40 22.88
CA PRO A 196 -6.32 14.99 23.02
C PRO A 196 -6.09 14.32 21.66
N VAL A 197 -5.00 13.57 21.55
CA VAL A 197 -4.65 12.78 20.38
C VAL A 197 -5.28 11.39 20.55
N GLU A 198 -6.42 11.14 19.89
CA GLU A 198 -7.11 9.85 19.93
C GLU A 198 -6.39 8.79 19.10
N VAL A 199 -5.80 9.21 17.98
CA VAL A 199 -5.17 8.33 16.99
C VAL A 199 -3.75 8.80 16.69
N VAL A 200 -2.79 7.90 16.83
CA VAL A 200 -1.45 8.04 16.28
C VAL A 200 -1.30 6.97 15.20
N SER A 201 -1.44 7.39 13.95
CA SER A 201 -1.46 6.51 12.78
C SER A 201 -0.10 6.51 12.09
N GLY A 202 0.51 5.35 11.93
CA GLY A 202 1.86 5.27 11.36
C GLY A 202 2.11 4.04 10.51
N GLY A 203 3.36 3.84 10.16
CA GLY A 203 3.84 2.61 9.59
C GLY A 203 3.89 2.53 8.07
N GLY A 204 4.14 1.34 7.64
CA GLY A 204 4.33 0.85 6.28
C GLY A 204 4.91 -0.55 6.40
N THR A 205 4.94 -1.34 5.32
CA THR A 205 5.36 -2.75 5.40
C THR A 205 6.76 -2.95 5.98
N PRO A 206 7.80 -2.18 5.60
CA PRO A 206 9.13 -2.34 6.20
C PRO A 206 9.16 -2.07 7.71
N ALA A 207 8.29 -1.18 8.22
CA ALA A 207 8.24 -0.83 9.63
C ALA A 207 7.53 -1.88 10.52
N LEU A 208 6.96 -2.94 9.95
CA LEU A 208 6.41 -4.06 10.72
C LEU A 208 7.48 -4.74 11.58
N ALA A 209 8.69 -4.88 11.05
CA ALA A 209 9.78 -5.54 11.76
C ALA A 209 10.25 -4.79 13.04
N THR A 210 9.90 -3.51 13.16
CA THR A 210 10.35 -2.63 14.24
C THR A 210 9.19 -1.94 14.95
N VAL A 211 7.99 -2.48 14.86
CA VAL A 211 6.77 -1.85 15.40
C VAL A 211 6.83 -1.66 16.91
N ASP A 212 7.54 -2.53 17.61
CA ASP A 212 7.84 -2.47 19.06
C ASP A 212 8.60 -1.21 19.49
N ARG A 213 9.31 -0.57 18.55
CA ARG A 213 10.04 0.68 18.82
C ARG A 213 9.14 1.93 18.83
N PHE A 214 7.87 1.76 18.48
CA PHE A 214 6.89 2.85 18.36
C PHE A 214 5.66 2.59 19.22
N PRO A 215 5.81 2.50 20.56
CA PRO A 215 4.71 2.16 21.48
C PRO A 215 3.59 3.22 21.52
N MET A 216 3.83 4.42 20.96
CA MET A 216 2.83 5.47 20.85
C MET A 216 1.83 5.25 19.72
N LEU A 217 2.09 4.34 18.79
CA LEU A 217 1.16 4.07 17.69
C LEU A 217 -0.12 3.39 18.19
N THR A 218 -1.27 3.92 17.78
CA THR A 218 -2.56 3.28 18.00
C THR A 218 -2.98 2.42 16.84
N GLU A 219 -2.50 2.73 15.61
CA GLU A 219 -2.76 1.95 14.42
C GLU A 219 -1.57 1.94 13.44
N HIS A 220 -1.47 0.87 12.65
CA HIS A 220 -0.42 0.66 11.66
C HIS A 220 -1.01 0.42 10.27
N ARG A 221 -0.41 1.06 9.22
CA ARG A 221 -0.93 1.08 7.86
C ARG A 221 -0.02 0.36 6.84
N ALA A 222 0.25 -0.91 7.06
CA ALA A 222 0.97 -1.71 6.08
C ALA A 222 0.06 -2.08 4.88
N GLY A 223 0.62 -2.06 3.68
CA GLY A 223 -0.12 -2.42 2.45
C GLY A 223 0.57 -3.55 1.68
N THR A 224 1.84 -3.38 1.31
CA THR A 224 2.61 -4.30 0.48
C THR A 224 2.70 -5.71 1.07
N CYS A 225 2.62 -5.84 2.40
CA CYS A 225 2.68 -7.11 3.11
C CYS A 225 1.61 -8.14 2.71
N VAL A 226 0.52 -7.74 2.07
CA VAL A 226 -0.49 -8.68 1.57
C VAL A 226 0.10 -9.58 0.49
N TYR A 227 0.96 -9.03 -0.34
CA TYR A 227 1.62 -9.75 -1.44
C TYR A 227 3.10 -10.00 -1.18
N ASN A 228 3.78 -9.07 -0.51
CA ASN A 228 5.23 -8.89 -0.50
C ASN A 228 5.80 -8.78 -1.93
N ASP A 229 7.02 -8.30 -2.01
CA ASP A 229 7.76 -8.08 -3.26
C ASP A 229 9.27 -8.01 -3.00
N ALA A 230 10.07 -7.84 -4.04
CA ALA A 230 11.52 -7.80 -3.89
C ALA A 230 12.00 -6.66 -2.98
N MET A 231 11.32 -5.50 -2.98
CA MET A 231 11.62 -4.38 -2.08
C MET A 231 11.42 -4.79 -0.60
N VAL A 232 10.36 -5.50 -0.27
CA VAL A 232 10.09 -5.97 1.10
C VAL A 232 11.09 -7.02 1.53
N VAL A 233 11.48 -7.93 0.63
CA VAL A 233 12.55 -8.92 0.88
C VAL A 233 13.89 -8.23 1.11
N SER A 234 14.24 -7.25 0.28
CA SER A 234 15.50 -6.50 0.43
C SER A 234 15.60 -5.70 1.73
N SER A 235 14.45 -5.32 2.32
CA SER A 235 14.39 -4.67 3.64
C SER A 235 14.50 -5.65 4.82
N GLY A 236 14.56 -6.96 4.58
CA GLY A 236 14.59 -8.00 5.60
C GLY A 236 13.25 -8.25 6.30
N THR A 237 12.14 -7.67 5.79
CA THR A 237 10.82 -7.80 6.42
C THR A 237 10.07 -9.05 5.97
N ALA A 238 10.43 -9.61 4.81
CA ALA A 238 9.87 -10.85 4.28
C ALA A 238 10.95 -11.70 3.59
N THR A 239 10.58 -12.94 3.23
CA THR A 239 11.39 -13.88 2.45
C THR A 239 10.72 -14.14 1.10
N TRP A 240 11.45 -14.75 0.14
CA TRP A 240 10.93 -15.00 -1.21
C TRP A 240 9.69 -15.92 -1.23
N ASP A 241 9.63 -16.91 -0.35
CA ASP A 241 8.48 -17.79 -0.18
C ASP A 241 7.22 -17.08 0.34
N GLN A 242 7.39 -15.92 0.97
CA GLN A 242 6.31 -15.06 1.43
C GLN A 242 5.82 -14.06 0.36
N CYS A 243 6.43 -14.06 -0.84
CA CYS A 243 5.97 -13.28 -1.97
C CYS A 243 4.82 -14.00 -2.68
N ALA A 244 3.59 -13.53 -2.41
CA ALA A 244 2.38 -14.12 -2.98
C ALA A 244 2.17 -13.72 -4.45
N MET A 245 2.51 -12.47 -4.82
CA MET A 245 2.38 -12.00 -6.19
C MET A 245 3.57 -12.45 -7.03
N ARG A 246 3.28 -13.02 -8.21
CA ARG A 246 4.28 -13.42 -9.21
C ARG A 246 3.78 -13.06 -10.60
N VAL A 247 4.68 -12.60 -11.45
CA VAL A 247 4.44 -12.43 -12.88
C VAL A 247 4.95 -13.68 -13.58
N ARG A 248 4.06 -14.44 -14.18
CA ARG A 248 4.42 -15.56 -15.06
C ARG A 248 4.80 -15.00 -16.42
N ALA A 249 5.95 -15.37 -16.92
CA ALA A 249 6.48 -14.89 -18.20
C ALA A 249 7.15 -16.02 -18.97
N THR A 250 7.01 -16.00 -20.29
CA THR A 250 7.63 -16.98 -21.17
C THR A 250 8.99 -16.49 -21.63
N VAL A 251 9.99 -17.37 -21.64
CA VAL A 251 11.26 -17.14 -22.32
C VAL A 251 11.02 -17.21 -23.84
N VAL A 252 10.87 -16.07 -24.48
CA VAL A 252 10.54 -16.00 -25.92
C VAL A 252 11.74 -16.02 -26.84
N SER A 253 12.95 -15.76 -26.31
CA SER A 253 14.18 -15.76 -27.09
C SER A 253 15.40 -16.07 -26.22
N ARG A 254 16.38 -16.73 -26.80
CA ARG A 254 17.71 -17.01 -26.25
C ARG A 254 18.79 -16.68 -27.31
N PRO A 255 19.13 -15.37 -27.48
CA PRO A 255 20.07 -14.96 -28.53
C PRO A 255 21.52 -15.41 -28.30
N THR A 256 21.89 -15.59 -27.01
CA THR A 256 23.21 -16.13 -26.60
C THR A 256 23.03 -17.10 -25.44
N ASP A 257 24.08 -17.82 -25.05
CA ASP A 257 24.02 -18.81 -23.97
C ASP A 257 23.67 -18.21 -22.61
N ASP A 258 24.05 -16.97 -22.36
CA ASP A 258 23.85 -16.26 -21.11
C ASP A 258 22.67 -15.29 -21.13
N ARG A 259 22.15 -14.92 -22.30
CA ARG A 259 21.06 -13.95 -22.44
C ARG A 259 19.76 -14.59 -22.86
N GLY A 260 18.70 -14.31 -22.10
CA GLY A 260 17.31 -14.63 -22.44
C GLY A 260 16.43 -13.39 -22.51
N VAL A 261 15.26 -13.53 -23.12
CA VAL A 261 14.24 -12.47 -23.21
C VAL A 261 12.90 -13.04 -22.78
N LEU A 262 12.23 -12.34 -21.87
CA LEU A 262 10.87 -12.66 -21.43
C LEU A 262 9.86 -11.78 -22.17
N ASP A 263 8.62 -12.26 -22.31
CA ASP A 263 7.46 -11.54 -22.84
C ASP A 263 6.81 -10.57 -21.84
N ALA A 264 7.48 -10.28 -20.75
CA ALA A 264 7.03 -9.37 -19.69
C ALA A 264 8.02 -8.18 -19.58
N GLY A 265 7.64 -7.03 -20.08
CA GLY A 265 8.44 -5.80 -19.99
C GLY A 265 7.96 -4.85 -18.89
N SER A 266 8.29 -3.56 -19.05
CA SER A 266 7.94 -2.52 -18.05
C SER A 266 6.45 -2.32 -17.87
N LYS A 267 5.62 -2.68 -18.85
CA LYS A 267 4.15 -2.62 -18.77
C LYS A 267 3.54 -3.68 -17.82
N VAL A 268 4.32 -4.64 -17.36
CA VAL A 268 3.88 -5.67 -16.40
C VAL A 268 4.79 -5.72 -15.18
N LEU A 269 6.12 -5.66 -15.35
CA LEU A 269 7.09 -5.74 -14.25
C LEU A 269 7.36 -4.40 -13.56
N THR A 270 6.95 -3.28 -14.16
CA THR A 270 7.29 -1.91 -13.75
C THR A 270 8.77 -1.56 -13.92
N SER A 271 9.11 -0.27 -13.91
CA SER A 271 10.49 0.22 -13.96
C SER A 271 11.03 0.70 -12.62
N ASP A 272 10.35 0.38 -11.53
CA ASP A 272 10.76 0.78 -10.18
C ASP A 272 11.98 -0.04 -9.71
N LEU A 273 13.10 0.63 -9.41
CA LEU A 273 14.33 -0.04 -8.96
C LEU A 273 14.47 -0.17 -7.44
N TYR A 274 13.98 0.82 -6.66
CA TYR A 274 14.04 0.80 -5.18
C TYR A 274 15.41 0.40 -4.59
N HIS A 275 16.51 0.89 -5.15
CA HIS A 275 17.89 0.57 -4.75
C HIS A 275 18.37 -0.86 -5.12
N MET A 276 17.54 -1.65 -5.79
CA MET A 276 17.90 -2.99 -6.25
C MET A 276 18.62 -2.95 -7.60
N LYS A 277 19.37 -4.02 -7.88
CA LYS A 277 19.92 -4.26 -9.21
C LYS A 277 18.90 -5.09 -10.00
N GLY A 278 18.49 -4.56 -11.17
CA GLY A 278 17.53 -5.24 -12.04
C GLY A 278 16.07 -5.03 -11.63
N TYR A 279 15.17 -5.67 -12.35
CA TYR A 279 13.73 -5.38 -12.37
C TYR A 279 12.85 -6.54 -11.92
N GLY A 280 13.31 -7.29 -10.94
CA GLY A 280 12.60 -8.41 -10.35
C GLY A 280 13.53 -9.58 -10.08
N HIS A 281 12.96 -10.60 -9.42
CA HIS A 281 13.68 -11.82 -9.04
C HIS A 281 13.01 -13.02 -9.70
N VAL A 282 13.79 -13.80 -10.46
CA VAL A 282 13.31 -15.00 -11.14
C VAL A 282 13.43 -16.18 -10.20
N LEU A 283 12.31 -16.75 -9.76
CA LEU A 283 12.30 -17.78 -8.71
C LEU A 283 13.00 -19.07 -9.10
N GLU A 284 12.85 -19.50 -10.35
CA GLU A 284 13.45 -20.73 -10.87
C GLU A 284 14.96 -20.58 -11.13
N TYR A 285 15.42 -19.32 -11.28
CA TYR A 285 16.81 -18.96 -11.58
C TYR A 285 17.27 -17.82 -10.68
N PRO A 286 17.52 -18.06 -9.39
CA PRO A 286 17.77 -17.02 -8.37
C PRO A 286 18.99 -16.13 -8.66
N GLU A 287 19.99 -16.64 -9.38
CA GLU A 287 21.21 -15.91 -9.77
C GLU A 287 21.01 -15.09 -11.07
N ALA A 288 19.86 -15.26 -11.76
CA ALA A 288 19.56 -14.50 -12.96
C ALA A 288 19.28 -13.03 -12.63
N GLN A 289 19.70 -12.14 -13.51
CA GLN A 289 19.43 -10.71 -13.38
C GLN A 289 18.51 -10.23 -14.50
N VAL A 290 17.33 -9.72 -14.18
CA VAL A 290 16.50 -8.96 -15.12
C VAL A 290 17.17 -7.61 -15.34
N ALA A 291 18.06 -7.53 -16.33
CA ALA A 291 19.01 -6.44 -16.47
C ALA A 291 18.41 -5.19 -17.13
N HIS A 292 17.47 -5.37 -18.05
CA HIS A 292 16.87 -4.29 -18.82
C HIS A 292 15.43 -4.59 -19.18
N LEU A 293 14.59 -3.54 -19.20
CA LEU A 293 13.20 -3.61 -19.67
C LEU A 293 13.00 -2.69 -20.88
N SER A 294 12.38 -3.23 -21.92
CA SER A 294 11.57 -2.49 -22.87
C SER A 294 10.10 -2.55 -22.42
N GLU A 295 9.18 -2.02 -23.22
CA GLU A 295 7.75 -2.03 -22.86
C GLU A 295 7.20 -3.45 -22.69
N GLU A 296 7.52 -4.35 -23.65
CA GLU A 296 6.99 -5.72 -23.72
C GLU A 296 8.04 -6.82 -23.48
N HIS A 297 9.30 -6.44 -23.26
CA HIS A 297 10.39 -7.41 -23.14
C HIS A 297 11.24 -7.13 -21.90
N ALA A 298 11.61 -8.20 -21.18
CA ALA A 298 12.68 -8.16 -20.20
C ALA A 298 13.89 -8.93 -20.72
N VAL A 299 15.03 -8.26 -20.77
CA VAL A 299 16.34 -8.89 -21.05
C VAL A 299 16.90 -9.41 -19.75
N VAL A 300 17.15 -10.72 -19.70
CA VAL A 300 17.64 -11.41 -18.50
C VAL A 300 19.02 -11.97 -18.78
N ASP A 301 19.95 -11.69 -17.87
CA ASP A 301 21.27 -12.29 -17.81
C ASP A 301 21.22 -13.55 -16.94
N PHE A 302 21.50 -14.71 -17.55
CA PHE A 302 21.59 -16.02 -16.92
C PHE A 302 23.05 -16.49 -16.78
N GLY A 303 24.03 -15.63 -17.02
CA GLY A 303 25.45 -16.00 -17.02
C GLY A 303 25.94 -16.61 -15.72
N ALA A 304 25.39 -16.17 -14.59
CA ALA A 304 25.72 -16.69 -13.27
C ALA A 304 24.96 -17.99 -12.91
N CYS A 305 23.93 -18.38 -13.68
CA CYS A 305 23.13 -19.55 -13.38
C CYS A 305 23.81 -20.83 -13.85
N ALA A 306 23.78 -21.89 -13.02
CA ALA A 306 24.29 -23.21 -13.37
C ALA A 306 23.44 -23.86 -14.49
N GLU A 307 22.11 -23.73 -14.40
CA GLU A 307 21.16 -24.14 -15.40
C GLU A 307 20.53 -22.91 -16.06
N ARG A 308 20.04 -23.07 -17.28
CA ARG A 308 19.47 -21.97 -18.05
C ARG A 308 18.15 -22.38 -18.69
N PRO A 309 17.14 -21.49 -18.74
CA PRO A 309 15.84 -21.84 -19.31
C PRO A 309 15.93 -22.10 -20.80
N LYS A 310 15.02 -22.89 -21.33
CA LYS A 310 14.80 -23.09 -22.76
C LYS A 310 13.82 -22.05 -23.30
N VAL A 311 13.89 -21.78 -24.60
CA VAL A 311 12.84 -21.02 -25.29
C VAL A 311 11.50 -21.77 -25.16
N GLY A 312 10.45 -21.05 -24.77
CA GLY A 312 9.13 -21.61 -24.48
C GLY A 312 8.94 -22.00 -23.00
N GLU A 313 9.98 -21.96 -22.18
CA GLU A 313 9.86 -22.19 -20.74
C GLU A 313 9.20 -20.99 -20.06
N VAL A 314 8.30 -21.27 -19.12
CA VAL A 314 7.62 -20.25 -18.32
C VAL A 314 8.30 -20.12 -16.97
N VAL A 315 8.67 -18.90 -16.61
CA VAL A 315 9.29 -18.55 -15.32
C VAL A 315 8.37 -17.66 -14.49
N SER A 316 8.64 -17.60 -13.20
CA SER A 316 7.91 -16.77 -12.23
C SER A 316 8.80 -15.65 -11.75
N VAL A 317 8.44 -14.39 -12.03
CA VAL A 317 9.17 -13.22 -11.59
C VAL A 317 8.45 -12.56 -10.42
N VAL A 318 9.12 -12.43 -9.26
CA VAL A 318 8.68 -11.55 -8.18
C VAL A 318 9.07 -10.12 -8.56
N PRO A 319 8.10 -9.20 -8.74
CA PRO A 319 8.42 -7.84 -9.17
C PRO A 319 9.12 -7.05 -8.07
N ASN A 320 9.82 -5.98 -8.44
CA ASN A 320 10.42 -5.07 -7.48
C ASN A 320 9.37 -4.42 -6.58
N HIS A 321 8.22 -4.00 -7.16
CA HIS A 321 7.14 -3.40 -6.40
C HIS A 321 5.75 -3.80 -6.92
N CYS A 322 5.02 -4.56 -6.12
CA CYS A 322 3.72 -5.11 -6.48
C CYS A 322 2.60 -4.07 -6.65
N CYS A 323 2.68 -2.90 -5.99
CA CYS A 323 1.63 -1.88 -6.07
C CYS A 323 1.46 -1.32 -7.49
N VAL A 324 2.57 -1.11 -8.21
CA VAL A 324 2.52 -0.60 -9.60
C VAL A 324 2.04 -1.70 -10.53
N VAL A 325 2.52 -2.94 -10.38
CA VAL A 325 2.05 -4.12 -11.13
C VAL A 325 0.53 -4.22 -11.07
N THR A 326 -0.04 -4.20 -9.87
CA THR A 326 -1.50 -4.23 -9.68
C THR A 326 -2.22 -3.12 -10.46
N ASN A 327 -1.65 -1.91 -10.49
CA ASN A 327 -2.30 -0.78 -11.18
C ASN A 327 -2.17 -0.84 -12.70
N MET A 328 -1.36 -1.76 -13.25
CA MET A 328 -1.11 -1.89 -14.69
C MET A 328 -1.96 -2.96 -15.38
N VAL A 329 -2.55 -3.88 -14.63
CA VAL A 329 -3.35 -4.98 -15.17
C VAL A 329 -4.83 -4.85 -14.80
N ASP A 330 -5.70 -5.37 -15.65
CA ASP A 330 -7.16 -5.31 -15.43
C ASP A 330 -7.64 -6.39 -14.46
N GLU A 331 -6.94 -7.53 -14.43
CA GLU A 331 -7.28 -8.69 -13.62
C GLU A 331 -6.04 -9.38 -13.04
N ILE A 332 -6.25 -10.11 -11.95
CA ILE A 332 -5.24 -10.89 -11.26
C ILE A 332 -5.80 -12.28 -10.97
N TYR A 333 -5.00 -13.30 -11.23
CA TYR A 333 -5.37 -14.71 -11.05
C TYR A 333 -4.98 -15.20 -9.66
N GLY A 334 -5.96 -15.50 -8.81
CA GLY A 334 -5.75 -16.18 -7.54
C GLY A 334 -5.56 -17.68 -7.76
N VAL A 335 -4.39 -18.20 -7.37
CA VAL A 335 -3.99 -19.58 -7.63
C VAL A 335 -3.77 -20.36 -6.34
N ARG A 336 -4.22 -21.62 -6.32
CA ARG A 336 -4.02 -22.58 -5.22
C ARG A 336 -3.78 -23.97 -5.79
N GLY A 337 -2.78 -24.70 -5.26
CA GLY A 337 -2.50 -26.07 -5.68
C GLY A 337 -2.25 -26.24 -7.18
N GLY A 338 -1.70 -25.21 -7.86
CA GLY A 338 -1.45 -25.25 -9.31
C GLY A 338 -2.67 -24.96 -10.19
N ALA A 339 -3.82 -24.58 -9.63
CA ALA A 339 -5.03 -24.22 -10.37
C ALA A 339 -5.45 -22.78 -10.10
N VAL A 340 -6.11 -22.16 -11.07
CA VAL A 340 -6.77 -20.86 -10.92
C VAL A 340 -8.07 -21.08 -10.17
N GLU A 341 -8.15 -20.58 -8.94
CA GLU A 341 -9.33 -20.68 -8.08
C GLU A 341 -10.28 -19.50 -8.30
N VAL A 342 -9.71 -18.32 -8.55
CA VAL A 342 -10.47 -17.08 -8.74
C VAL A 342 -9.76 -16.14 -9.68
N VAL A 343 -10.52 -15.37 -10.45
CA VAL A 343 -10.02 -14.23 -11.23
C VAL A 343 -10.64 -12.96 -10.64
N TRP A 344 -9.81 -12.04 -10.18
CA TRP A 344 -10.27 -10.79 -9.61
C TRP A 344 -10.06 -9.63 -10.57
N PRO A 345 -11.11 -8.86 -10.90
CA PRO A 345 -10.90 -7.56 -11.50
C PRO A 345 -10.20 -6.64 -10.50
N VAL A 346 -9.22 -5.88 -10.96
CA VAL A 346 -8.58 -4.81 -10.17
C VAL A 346 -9.50 -3.60 -10.17
N ALA A 347 -10.57 -3.66 -9.39
CA ALA A 347 -11.72 -2.75 -9.46
C ALA A 347 -11.36 -1.26 -9.27
N ALA A 348 -10.33 -0.97 -8.45
CA ALA A 348 -9.84 0.39 -8.26
C ALA A 348 -8.61 0.73 -9.14
N ARG A 349 -8.32 -0.06 -10.19
CA ARG A 349 -7.28 0.25 -11.18
C ARG A 349 -7.56 1.61 -11.83
N GLY A 350 -6.52 2.44 -11.98
CA GLY A 350 -6.66 3.76 -12.59
C GLY A 350 -7.47 4.78 -11.77
N ARG A 351 -8.00 4.43 -10.58
CA ARG A 351 -8.74 5.34 -9.69
C ARG A 351 -7.77 6.24 -8.92
N VAL A 352 -7.01 7.04 -9.64
CA VAL A 352 -5.95 7.92 -9.09
C VAL A 352 -6.41 9.36 -8.79
N ARG A 353 -7.71 9.61 -8.95
CA ARG A 353 -8.36 10.92 -8.70
C ARG A 353 -9.40 10.83 -7.62
#